data_c598e2caa4314581871cf11f6030fef4
#
_entry.id   c598e2caa4314581871cf11f6030fef4
#
_cell.length_a   1.000
_cell.length_b   1.000
_cell.length_c   1.000
_cell.angle_alpha   90.00
_cell.angle_beta   90.00
_cell.angle_gamma   90.00
#
_symmetry.space_group_name_H-M   'P 1'
#
loop_
_entity.id
_entity.type
_entity.pdbx_description
1 polymer ?
#
loop_
_entity_poly.entity_id
_entity_poly.type
_entity_poly.pdbx_seq_one_letter_code
_entity_poly.pdbx_strand_id
1 'polypeptide(L)'
;MWKINMSSMFDKEVNRRGTGSMKWNVGEYELPMWVADMDFETAPAVTKAIMDRAVQGIYGYTEVSEEWYLAYQNWWQDRHHFPIEKDWLIFCTGVVPAIPVLCEK
;
A
#
# COMPACT_ATOMS: atom_id res chain seq x y z
N MET A 1 1.88 8.60 22.37
CA MET A 1 0.88 7.55 22.10
C MET A 1 -0.27 8.18 21.33
N TRP A 2 -0.28 8.07 20.01
CA TRP A 2 -1.30 8.70 19.15
C TRP A 2 -2.55 7.83 19.19
N LYS A 3 -3.56 8.23 19.96
CA LYS A 3 -4.91 7.68 19.81
C LYS A 3 -5.53 8.34 18.58
N ILE A 4 -5.27 7.79 17.40
CA ILE A 4 -6.13 8.07 16.25
C ILE A 4 -7.48 7.49 16.62
N ASN A 5 -8.51 8.32 16.59
CA ASN A 5 -9.89 7.84 16.74
C ASN A 5 -10.24 7.05 15.47
N MET A 6 -9.86 5.77 15.45
CA MET A 6 -9.94 4.92 14.25
C MET A 6 -11.40 4.67 13.82
N SER A 7 -12.36 4.76 14.73
CA SER A 7 -13.77 4.59 14.38
C SER A 7 -14.24 5.60 13.32
N SER A 8 -13.80 6.86 13.39
CA SER A 8 -14.24 7.89 12.45
C SER A 8 -13.67 7.77 11.03
N MET A 9 -12.52 7.10 10.83
CA MET A 9 -11.95 6.88 9.49
C MET A 9 -12.67 5.78 8.72
N PHE A 10 -13.07 4.71 9.42
CA PHE A 10 -13.74 3.56 8.81
C PHE A 10 -15.25 3.76 8.65
N ASP A 11 -15.82 4.74 9.37
CA ASP A 11 -17.24 5.08 9.27
C ASP A 11 -17.52 6.06 8.13
N LYS A 12 -16.47 6.61 7.50
CA LYS A 12 -16.60 7.54 6.37
C LYS A 12 -16.89 6.79 5.10
N GLU A 13 -18.04 7.03 4.50
CA GLU A 13 -18.36 6.52 3.18
C GLU A 13 -17.53 7.24 2.11
N VAL A 14 -16.81 6.48 1.28
CA VAL A 14 -16.01 6.99 0.17
C VAL A 14 -16.66 6.56 -1.14
N ASN A 15 -17.26 7.50 -1.86
CA ASN A 15 -17.81 7.22 -3.18
C ASN A 15 -16.68 7.10 -4.21
N ARG A 16 -16.48 5.90 -4.74
CA ARG A 16 -15.46 5.59 -5.74
C ARG A 16 -16.03 5.44 -7.16
N ARG A 17 -17.36 5.65 -7.36
CA ARG A 17 -17.96 5.61 -8.70
C ARG A 17 -17.47 6.80 -9.52
N GLY A 18 -17.15 6.55 -10.80
CA GLY A 18 -16.63 7.59 -11.69
C GLY A 18 -15.19 8.03 -11.43
N THR A 19 -14.45 7.39 -10.53
CA THR A 19 -13.05 7.71 -10.21
C THR A 19 -12.03 6.96 -11.06
N GLY A 20 -12.47 6.14 -12.02
CA GLY A 20 -11.59 5.23 -12.75
C GLY A 20 -11.30 3.92 -12.00
N SER A 21 -11.93 3.69 -10.84
CA SER A 21 -11.79 2.44 -10.10
C SER A 21 -12.35 1.26 -10.90
N MET A 22 -11.51 0.26 -11.18
CA MET A 22 -11.95 -0.97 -11.84
C MET A 22 -12.98 -1.71 -10.98
N LYS A 23 -12.81 -1.75 -9.66
CA LYS A 23 -13.74 -2.37 -8.72
C LYS A 23 -15.13 -1.77 -8.82
N TRP A 24 -15.23 -0.44 -8.91
CA TRP A 24 -16.48 0.30 -8.90
C TRP A 24 -17.04 0.61 -10.29
N ASN A 25 -16.48 0.02 -11.34
CA ASN A 25 -17.04 0.04 -12.68
C ASN A 25 -18.14 -1.03 -12.85
N VAL A 26 -19.20 -0.87 -12.10
CA VAL A 26 -20.36 -1.78 -12.00
C VAL A 26 -21.67 -1.00 -12.11
N GLY A 27 -22.78 -1.69 -12.31
CA GLY A 27 -24.11 -1.10 -12.38
C GLY A 27 -24.49 -0.31 -11.13
N GLU A 28 -25.44 0.62 -11.28
CA GLU A 28 -25.83 1.57 -10.21
C GLU A 28 -26.22 0.89 -8.89
N TYR A 29 -26.91 -0.26 -9.00
CA TYR A 29 -27.41 -1.01 -7.84
C TYR A 29 -26.55 -2.20 -7.44
N GLU A 30 -25.35 -2.29 -8.01
CA GLU A 30 -24.41 -3.38 -7.71
C GLU A 30 -23.40 -2.96 -6.64
N LEU A 31 -23.17 -3.86 -5.67
CA LEU A 31 -22.12 -3.74 -4.67
C LEU A 31 -20.94 -4.64 -5.06
N PRO A 32 -19.81 -4.08 -5.49
CA PRO A 32 -18.67 -4.89 -5.90
C PRO A 32 -17.92 -5.46 -4.69
N MET A 33 -17.73 -6.79 -4.70
CA MET A 33 -16.98 -7.51 -3.64
C MET A 33 -15.99 -8.52 -4.24
N TRP A 34 -15.65 -8.37 -5.53
CA TRP A 34 -14.87 -9.34 -6.29
C TRP A 34 -13.35 -9.14 -6.21
N VAL A 35 -12.89 -7.96 -5.79
CA VAL A 35 -11.48 -7.64 -5.64
C VAL A 35 -11.20 -7.06 -4.25
N ALA A 36 -10.04 -7.37 -3.71
CA ALA A 36 -9.69 -7.09 -2.32
C ALA A 36 -9.18 -5.67 -2.05
N ASP A 37 -9.25 -4.74 -3.02
CA ASP A 37 -8.89 -3.35 -2.73
C ASP A 37 -9.91 -2.73 -1.76
N MET A 38 -9.40 -2.08 -0.73
CA MET A 38 -10.21 -1.50 0.34
C MET A 38 -10.87 -0.20 -0.11
N ASP A 39 -12.08 0.05 0.43
CA ASP A 39 -12.84 1.27 0.17
C ASP A 39 -12.67 2.33 1.28
N PHE A 40 -11.63 2.19 2.08
CA PHE A 40 -11.25 3.16 3.11
C PHE A 40 -10.16 4.10 2.60
N GLU A 41 -10.16 5.32 3.09
CA GLU A 41 -9.07 6.25 2.82
C GLU A 41 -7.74 5.72 3.39
N THR A 42 -6.67 5.95 2.66
CA THR A 42 -5.32 5.66 3.13
C THR A 42 -4.95 6.50 4.35
N ALA A 43 -4.14 5.96 5.23
CA ALA A 43 -3.68 6.67 6.41
C ALA A 43 -3.07 8.04 6.05
N PRO A 44 -3.40 9.13 6.78
CA PRO A 44 -2.95 10.48 6.44
C PRO A 44 -1.43 10.62 6.30
N ALA A 45 -0.66 9.88 7.08
CA ALA A 45 0.81 9.89 6.99
C ALA A 45 1.31 9.35 5.64
N VAL A 46 0.66 8.33 5.08
CA VAL A 46 0.99 7.76 3.75
C VAL A 46 0.64 8.78 2.66
N THR A 47 -0.55 9.35 2.73
CA THR A 47 -0.98 10.40 1.78
C THR A 47 -0.02 11.57 1.80
N LYS A 48 0.38 12.03 2.99
CA LYS A 48 1.35 13.12 3.15
C LYS A 48 2.69 12.78 2.50
N ALA A 49 3.24 11.59 2.74
CA ALA A 49 4.52 11.18 2.17
C ALA A 49 4.48 11.16 0.63
N ILE A 50 3.39 10.69 0.04
CA ILE A 50 3.19 10.70 -1.42
C ILE A 50 3.12 12.14 -1.93
N MET A 51 2.37 13.02 -1.26
CA MET A 51 2.26 14.44 -1.65
C MET A 51 3.60 15.14 -1.55
N ASP A 52 4.36 14.96 -0.47
CA ASP A 52 5.68 15.56 -0.29
C ASP A 52 6.62 15.15 -1.45
N ARG A 53 6.57 13.88 -1.86
CA ARG A 53 7.35 13.41 -3.00
C ARG A 53 6.86 14.00 -4.33
N ALA A 54 5.56 14.10 -4.51
CA ALA A 54 4.95 14.66 -5.72
C ALA A 54 5.30 16.15 -5.90
N VAL A 55 5.32 16.93 -4.83
CA VAL A 55 5.67 18.35 -4.84
C VAL A 55 7.11 18.61 -5.28
N GLN A 56 8.04 17.66 -5.08
CA GLN A 56 9.41 17.80 -5.58
C GLN A 56 9.49 17.91 -7.11
N GLY A 57 8.52 17.33 -7.83
CA GLY A 57 8.37 17.45 -9.29
C GLY A 57 9.48 16.81 -10.13
N ILE A 58 10.42 16.10 -9.51
CA ILE A 58 11.52 15.41 -10.20
C ILE A 58 11.40 13.91 -9.90
N TYR A 59 11.15 13.14 -10.95
CA TYR A 59 10.93 11.70 -10.88
C TYR A 59 12.03 10.96 -11.62
N GLY A 60 13.04 10.55 -10.91
CA GLY A 60 14.15 9.75 -11.43
C GLY A 60 14.20 8.37 -10.77
N TYR A 61 15.24 7.61 -11.10
CA TYR A 61 15.52 6.35 -10.40
C TYR A 61 15.80 6.63 -8.94
N THR A 62 15.21 5.80 -8.07
CA THR A 62 15.35 5.92 -6.62
C THR A 62 15.94 4.63 -6.07
N GLU A 63 16.95 4.73 -5.23
CA GLU A 63 17.47 3.58 -4.50
C GLU A 63 16.49 3.14 -3.42
N VAL A 64 16.48 1.84 -3.13
CA VAL A 64 15.76 1.29 -1.98
C VAL A 64 16.52 1.68 -0.73
N SER A 65 15.92 2.53 0.10
CA SER A 65 16.58 3.07 1.28
C SER A 65 16.73 2.04 2.41
N GLU A 66 17.67 2.29 3.32
CA GLU A 66 17.83 1.46 4.52
C GLU A 66 16.57 1.45 5.39
N GLU A 67 15.86 2.58 5.46
CA GLU A 67 14.60 2.69 6.21
C GLU A 67 13.53 1.72 5.69
N TRP A 68 13.54 1.41 4.38
CA TRP A 68 12.60 0.43 3.82
C TRP A 68 12.87 -0.96 4.40
N TYR A 69 14.13 -1.39 4.44
CA TYR A 69 14.50 -2.69 5.02
C TYR A 69 14.17 -2.76 6.51
N LEU A 70 14.53 -1.72 7.25
CA LEU A 70 14.25 -1.63 8.69
C LEU A 70 12.74 -1.64 8.98
N ALA A 71 11.93 -0.92 8.20
CA ALA A 71 10.48 -0.92 8.37
C ALA A 71 9.89 -2.32 8.15
N TYR A 72 10.39 -3.05 7.15
CA TYR A 72 9.95 -4.41 6.85
C TYR A 72 10.35 -5.39 7.96
N GLN A 73 11.61 -5.34 8.40
CA GLN A 73 12.14 -6.19 9.47
C GLN A 73 11.39 -5.95 10.79
N ASN A 74 11.18 -4.67 11.16
CA ASN A 74 10.45 -4.30 12.37
C ASN A 74 9.00 -4.77 12.33
N TRP A 75 8.32 -4.62 11.20
CA TRP A 75 6.95 -5.12 11.05
C TRP A 75 6.85 -6.61 11.30
N TRP A 76 7.71 -7.41 10.71
CA TRP A 76 7.69 -8.86 10.88
C TRP A 76 8.08 -9.28 12.30
N GLN A 77 9.06 -8.60 12.90
CA GLN A 77 9.44 -8.86 14.27
C GLN A 77 8.31 -8.52 15.25
N ASP A 78 7.68 -7.35 15.10
CA ASP A 78 6.68 -6.86 16.05
C ASP A 78 5.34 -7.58 15.93
N ARG A 79 4.94 -7.94 14.70
CA ARG A 79 3.62 -8.53 14.43
C ARG A 79 3.61 -10.04 14.40
N HIS A 80 4.71 -10.64 14.03
CA HIS A 80 4.79 -12.10 13.80
C HIS A 80 5.89 -12.77 14.63
N HIS A 81 6.67 -12.00 15.41
CA HIS A 81 7.82 -12.49 16.19
C HIS A 81 8.81 -13.29 15.33
N PHE A 82 8.95 -12.86 14.09
CA PHE A 82 9.79 -13.52 13.09
C PHE A 82 10.89 -12.56 12.62
N PRO A 83 12.17 -12.83 12.97
CA PRO A 83 13.28 -12.01 12.49
C PRO A 83 13.53 -12.29 11.01
N ILE A 84 13.61 -11.24 10.21
CA ILE A 84 13.99 -11.31 8.79
C ILE A 84 15.36 -10.69 8.63
N GLU A 85 16.28 -11.41 8.00
CA GLU A 85 17.58 -10.86 7.64
C GLU A 85 17.45 -9.98 6.39
N LYS A 86 18.24 -8.90 6.34
CA LYS A 86 18.19 -7.94 5.23
C LYS A 86 18.45 -8.61 3.87
N ASP A 87 19.40 -9.52 3.82
CA ASP A 87 19.82 -10.23 2.59
C ASP A 87 18.75 -11.19 2.05
N TRP A 88 17.68 -11.45 2.82
CA TRP A 88 16.53 -12.23 2.35
C TRP A 88 15.52 -11.38 1.58
N LEU A 89 15.68 -10.05 1.63
CA LEU A 89 14.74 -9.11 1.05
C LEU A 89 15.19 -8.64 -0.32
N ILE A 90 14.34 -8.86 -1.31
CA ILE A 90 14.50 -8.32 -2.66
C ILE A 90 13.31 -7.41 -2.94
N PHE A 91 13.62 -6.15 -3.24
CA PHE A 91 12.57 -5.19 -3.62
C PHE A 91 11.99 -5.53 -4.99
N CYS A 92 10.66 -5.54 -5.07
CA CYS A 92 9.93 -5.56 -6.34
C CYS A 92 8.72 -4.62 -6.25
N THR A 93 8.25 -4.15 -7.39
CA THR A 93 7.16 -3.16 -7.47
C THR A 93 5.77 -3.76 -7.23
N GLY A 94 5.68 -5.06 -7.00
CA GLY A 94 4.45 -5.78 -6.69
C GLY A 94 4.55 -7.27 -6.97
N VAL A 95 3.51 -8.01 -6.58
CA VAL A 95 3.45 -9.48 -6.75
C VAL A 95 3.41 -9.87 -8.22
N VAL A 96 2.64 -9.16 -9.03
CA VAL A 96 2.49 -9.47 -10.47
C VAL A 96 3.81 -9.44 -11.21
N PRO A 97 4.68 -8.42 -11.09
CA PRO A 97 6.01 -8.44 -11.71
C PRO A 97 6.99 -9.41 -11.04
N ALA A 98 6.80 -9.80 -9.78
CA ALA A 98 7.68 -10.75 -9.09
C ALA A 98 7.49 -12.19 -9.59
N ILE A 99 6.26 -12.61 -9.88
CA ILE A 99 5.94 -13.99 -10.28
C ILE A 99 6.67 -14.43 -11.55
N PRO A 100 6.65 -13.69 -12.67
CA PRO A 100 7.37 -14.08 -13.86
C PRO A 100 8.86 -14.28 -13.60
N VAL A 101 9.51 -13.36 -12.90
CA VAL A 101 10.95 -13.45 -12.59
C VAL A 101 11.29 -14.71 -11.81
N LEU A 102 10.41 -15.16 -10.91
CA LEU A 102 10.60 -16.40 -10.15
C LEU A 102 10.33 -17.67 -10.99
N CYS A 103 9.51 -17.56 -12.04
CA CYS A 103 9.12 -18.68 -12.88
C CYS A 103 10.02 -18.83 -14.13
N GLU A 104 10.73 -17.78 -14.53
CA GLU A 104 11.69 -17.83 -15.63
C GLU A 104 12.98 -18.52 -15.16
N LYS A 105 13.11 -19.82 -15.45
CA LYS A 105 14.34 -20.59 -15.36
C LYS A 105 14.66 -21.24 -16.70
#